data_072281ae87f1de3e6a8bb375afbdb668
#
_entry.id   072281ae87f1de3e6a8bb375afbdb668
#
_cell.length_a   1.000
_cell.length_b   1.000
_cell.length_c   1.000
_cell.angle_alpha   90.00
_cell.angle_beta   90.00
_cell.angle_gamma   90.00
#
_symmetry.space_group_name_H-M   'P 1'
#
loop_
_entity.id
_entity.type
_entity.pdbx_description
1 polymer ?
#
loop_
_entity_poly.entity_id
_entity_poly.type
_entity_poly.pdbx_seq_one_letter_code
_entity_poly.pdbx_strand_id
1 'polypeptide(L)'
;TLSSSSAASDVYKRQVDSVEDKPYTRRPAAPFTTSTLQQEAARKLRMSSRVSMQVAQRLYENGYITYMRTDSVNLSQEAVQAARRQATELYGADAVPAQPRVYAKRNETAQEAHEAIRPAGDSFRTPAQVKAELRPDEFRLYELIWKRTVASQMADAKGYTATLRLSATAQDGRLAQFSASGTVITFKGFLDAYEEGRDAEVDGENAEAKDRRLPQVAQGERLTGDPIEATGHETSPPARYTEASIVAELERREIGRPSTYAPTISTIMDRGYVSKRGTALVPSWTAFAVIGLLEDYFAKYVDYDFTARMEDDLDLSLIHISE
;
A
#
# COMPACT_ATOMS: atom_id res chain seq x y z
N THR A 1 -37.16 21.64 -3.94
CA THR A 1 -37.28 22.38 -5.21
C THR A 1 -35.88 22.51 -5.83
N LEU A 2 -35.56 21.53 -6.70
CA LEU A 2 -34.24 21.36 -7.37
C LEU A 2 -34.13 22.19 -8.65
N SER A 3 -34.51 23.45 -8.67
CA SER A 3 -34.48 24.24 -9.90
C SER A 3 -33.36 25.27 -10.02
N SER A 4 -32.40 25.28 -9.06
CA SER A 4 -31.31 26.27 -9.08
C SER A 4 -29.97 25.77 -9.62
N SER A 5 -29.88 24.50 -10.02
CA SER A 5 -28.62 23.90 -10.46
C SER A 5 -28.25 24.18 -11.91
N SER A 6 -29.23 24.48 -12.78
CA SER A 6 -28.99 24.67 -14.22
C SER A 6 -28.27 25.97 -14.57
N ALA A 7 -28.42 27.02 -13.79
CA ALA A 7 -27.78 28.32 -14.06
C ALA A 7 -26.27 28.34 -13.76
N ALA A 8 -25.78 27.41 -12.96
CA ALA A 8 -24.35 27.27 -12.64
C ALA A 8 -23.55 26.52 -13.72
N SER A 9 -24.23 25.79 -14.62
CA SER A 9 -23.57 24.98 -15.64
C SER A 9 -22.95 25.78 -16.79
N ASP A 10 -23.39 27.03 -16.99
CA ASP A 10 -22.86 27.90 -18.07
C ASP A 10 -21.58 28.67 -17.69
N VAL A 11 -21.01 28.40 -16.53
CA VAL A 11 -19.80 29.10 -16.11
C VAL A 11 -18.57 28.39 -16.63
N TYR A 12 -18.24 28.66 -17.87
CA TYR A 12 -17.06 28.10 -18.55
C TYR A 12 -15.72 28.74 -18.12
N LYS A 13 -15.74 29.87 -17.42
CA LYS A 13 -14.53 30.58 -17.01
C LYS A 13 -14.48 30.68 -15.50
N ARG A 14 -13.55 29.95 -14.92
CA ARG A 14 -13.24 29.99 -13.49
C ARG A 14 -11.92 30.70 -13.29
N GLN A 15 -11.83 31.55 -12.31
CA GLN A 15 -10.60 32.23 -11.94
C GLN A 15 -10.02 31.59 -10.67
N VAL A 16 -8.72 31.41 -10.66
CA VAL A 16 -7.98 30.99 -9.47
C VAL A 16 -7.83 32.19 -8.54
N ASP A 17 -8.55 32.21 -7.44
CA ASP A 17 -8.51 33.30 -6.45
C ASP A 17 -7.29 33.22 -5.56
N SER A 18 -6.96 32.00 -5.09
CA SER A 18 -5.77 31.77 -4.29
C SER A 18 -5.24 30.36 -4.47
N VAL A 19 -3.92 30.24 -4.29
CA VAL A 19 -3.19 28.98 -4.21
C VAL A 19 -2.45 28.99 -2.88
N GLU A 20 -2.80 28.07 -1.99
CA GLU A 20 -2.10 27.86 -0.70
C GLU A 20 -1.26 26.60 -0.81
N ASP A 21 0.05 26.73 -0.73
CA ASP A 21 1.00 25.63 -0.91
C ASP A 21 1.67 25.27 0.40
N LYS A 22 1.78 23.94 0.65
CA LYS A 22 2.56 23.39 1.77
C LYS A 22 3.55 22.36 1.24
N PRO A 23 4.82 22.42 1.65
CA PRO A 23 5.82 21.43 1.23
C PRO A 23 5.33 20.00 1.46
N TYR A 24 5.52 19.15 0.46
CA TYR A 24 5.20 17.74 0.47
C TYR A 24 6.44 16.93 0.18
N THR A 25 6.71 15.94 1.03
CA THR A 25 7.78 14.97 0.82
C THR A 25 7.25 13.58 1.14
N ARG A 26 7.41 12.66 0.22
CA ARG A 26 7.05 11.25 0.41
C ARG A 26 8.30 10.39 0.31
N ARG A 27 8.54 9.61 1.35
CA ARG A 27 9.65 8.65 1.39
C ARG A 27 9.25 7.33 0.72
N PRO A 28 10.19 6.64 0.07
CA PRO A 28 9.93 5.28 -0.40
C PRO A 28 9.69 4.34 0.77
N ALA A 29 8.80 3.39 0.56
CA ALA A 29 8.52 2.37 1.54
C ALA A 29 9.68 1.37 1.64
N ALA A 30 9.79 0.70 2.80
CA ALA A 30 10.80 -0.31 3.07
C ALA A 30 10.72 -1.48 2.08
N PRO A 31 11.79 -2.26 1.90
CA PRO A 31 11.75 -3.54 1.20
C PRO A 31 10.66 -4.45 1.80
N PHE A 32 10.24 -5.44 1.05
CA PHE A 32 9.13 -6.30 1.47
C PHE A 32 9.47 -7.20 2.64
N THR A 33 8.55 -7.21 3.62
CA THR A 33 8.32 -8.33 4.54
C THR A 33 7.29 -9.29 3.93
N THR A 34 7.07 -10.44 4.54
CA THR A 34 6.00 -11.37 4.13
C THR A 34 4.63 -10.70 4.14
N SER A 35 4.31 -9.94 5.18
CA SER A 35 3.04 -9.23 5.32
C SER A 35 2.86 -8.21 4.20
N THR A 36 3.82 -7.31 4.01
CA THR A 36 3.72 -6.25 3.00
C THR A 36 3.74 -6.80 1.57
N LEU A 37 4.44 -7.92 1.31
CA LEU A 37 4.38 -8.60 0.02
C LEU A 37 2.99 -9.16 -0.27
N GLN A 38 2.36 -9.84 0.70
CA GLN A 38 0.99 -10.36 0.55
C GLN A 38 -0.02 -9.24 0.29
N GLN A 39 0.09 -8.13 1.01
CA GLN A 39 -0.78 -6.97 0.82
C GLN A 39 -0.66 -6.40 -0.60
N GLU A 40 0.56 -6.14 -1.06
CA GLU A 40 0.78 -5.56 -2.39
C GLU A 40 0.48 -6.54 -3.53
N ALA A 41 0.75 -7.82 -3.36
CA ALA A 41 0.36 -8.85 -4.31
C ALA A 41 -1.17 -8.94 -4.45
N ALA A 42 -1.92 -8.81 -3.36
CA ALA A 42 -3.38 -8.77 -3.40
C ALA A 42 -3.90 -7.51 -4.11
N ARG A 43 -3.35 -6.33 -3.78
CA ARG A 43 -3.77 -5.03 -4.34
C ARG A 43 -3.45 -4.91 -5.84
N LYS A 44 -2.20 -5.18 -6.22
CA LYS A 44 -1.69 -4.93 -7.58
C LYS A 44 -1.82 -6.10 -8.53
N LEU A 45 -1.63 -7.33 -8.02
CA LEU A 45 -1.59 -8.53 -8.86
C LEU A 45 -2.86 -9.37 -8.77
N ARG A 46 -3.78 -9.02 -7.86
CA ARG A 46 -5.00 -9.78 -7.55
C ARG A 46 -4.71 -11.22 -7.13
N MET A 47 -3.55 -11.43 -6.51
CA MET A 47 -3.15 -12.72 -5.94
C MET A 47 -3.67 -12.85 -4.52
N SER A 48 -4.27 -14.00 -4.18
CA SER A 48 -4.57 -14.31 -2.78
C SER A 48 -3.28 -14.52 -1.99
N SER A 49 -3.37 -14.39 -0.66
CA SER A 49 -2.22 -14.62 0.23
C SER A 49 -1.63 -16.03 0.04
N ARG A 50 -2.47 -17.05 -0.17
CA ARG A 50 -2.03 -18.42 -0.49
C ARG A 50 -1.25 -18.47 -1.80
N VAL A 51 -1.80 -17.87 -2.87
CA VAL A 51 -1.17 -17.89 -4.20
C VAL A 51 0.14 -17.10 -4.19
N SER A 52 0.16 -15.91 -3.58
CA SER A 52 1.38 -15.10 -3.51
C SER A 52 2.52 -15.83 -2.78
N MET A 53 2.21 -16.55 -1.69
CA MET A 53 3.22 -17.32 -0.96
C MET A 53 3.70 -18.56 -1.72
N GLN A 54 2.82 -19.25 -2.46
CA GLN A 54 3.22 -20.35 -3.33
C GLN A 54 4.14 -19.90 -4.48
N VAL A 55 3.82 -18.75 -5.08
CA VAL A 55 4.66 -18.15 -6.14
C VAL A 55 6.00 -17.70 -5.56
N ALA A 56 6.00 -17.02 -4.40
CA ALA A 56 7.21 -16.57 -3.73
C ALA A 56 8.12 -17.76 -3.34
N GLN A 57 7.53 -18.86 -2.88
CA GLN A 57 8.29 -20.07 -2.56
C GLN A 57 9.01 -20.63 -3.79
N ARG A 58 8.34 -20.73 -4.94
CA ARG A 58 8.97 -21.17 -6.18
C ARG A 58 10.09 -20.24 -6.64
N LEU A 59 9.89 -18.92 -6.54
CA LEU A 59 10.93 -17.94 -6.86
C LEU A 59 12.16 -18.11 -5.96
N TYR A 60 11.95 -18.36 -4.67
CA TYR A 60 13.02 -18.63 -3.72
C TYR A 60 13.76 -19.96 -4.04
N GLU A 61 13.02 -21.05 -4.19
CA GLU A 61 13.59 -22.37 -4.48
C GLU A 61 14.41 -22.40 -5.79
N ASN A 62 14.04 -21.55 -6.76
CA ASN A 62 14.76 -21.39 -8.01
C ASN A 62 15.83 -20.29 -7.99
N GLY A 63 16.10 -19.69 -6.83
CA GLY A 63 17.19 -18.73 -6.65
C GLY A 63 16.94 -17.34 -7.23
N TYR A 64 15.67 -16.93 -7.45
CA TYR A 64 15.33 -15.60 -7.97
C TYR A 64 15.19 -14.55 -6.87
N ILE A 65 14.77 -14.93 -5.66
CA ILE A 65 14.57 -14.03 -4.52
C ILE A 65 15.18 -14.61 -3.25
N THR A 66 15.36 -13.78 -2.23
CA THR A 66 15.69 -14.20 -0.86
C THR A 66 14.53 -14.94 -0.22
N TYR A 67 14.74 -15.49 0.97
CA TYR A 67 13.71 -16.25 1.69
C TYR A 67 12.44 -15.41 1.91
N MET A 68 11.29 -15.98 1.58
CA MET A 68 10.01 -15.26 1.50
C MET A 68 9.25 -15.18 2.85
N ARG A 69 9.72 -15.84 3.90
CA ARG A 69 9.09 -15.76 5.23
C ARG A 69 10.00 -14.97 6.16
N THR A 70 9.80 -13.67 6.20
CA THR A 70 10.58 -12.73 7.00
C THR A 70 9.74 -11.52 7.42
N ASP A 71 9.99 -11.03 8.58
CA ASP A 71 9.50 -9.74 9.08
C ASP A 71 10.56 -8.63 9.00
N SER A 72 11.77 -8.99 8.51
CA SER A 72 12.87 -8.05 8.34
C SER A 72 12.68 -7.14 7.14
N VAL A 73 13.05 -5.88 7.30
CA VAL A 73 13.15 -4.87 6.24
C VAL A 73 14.60 -4.56 5.86
N ASN A 74 15.56 -5.26 6.47
CA ASN A 74 16.97 -4.99 6.29
C ASN A 74 17.46 -5.56 4.95
N LEU A 75 18.40 -4.85 4.35
CA LEU A 75 19.16 -5.29 3.18
C LEU A 75 20.63 -5.43 3.57
N SER A 76 21.30 -6.44 3.05
CA SER A 76 22.76 -6.53 3.15
C SER A 76 23.43 -5.36 2.42
N GLN A 77 24.70 -5.12 2.71
CA GLN A 77 25.45 -4.04 2.06
C GLN A 77 25.52 -4.24 0.54
N GLU A 78 25.71 -5.49 0.11
CA GLU A 78 25.74 -5.89 -1.31
C GLU A 78 24.40 -5.59 -1.98
N ALA A 79 23.29 -5.92 -1.32
CA ALA A 79 21.93 -5.66 -1.82
C ALA A 79 21.64 -4.16 -1.93
N VAL A 80 22.05 -3.38 -0.94
CA VAL A 80 21.93 -1.92 -0.98
C VAL A 80 22.71 -1.36 -2.18
N GLN A 81 23.94 -1.81 -2.38
CA GLN A 81 24.77 -1.36 -3.52
C GLN A 81 24.15 -1.79 -4.86
N ALA A 82 23.64 -3.03 -4.97
CA ALA A 82 22.97 -3.51 -6.17
C ALA A 82 21.72 -2.68 -6.51
N ALA A 83 20.86 -2.43 -5.53
CA ALA A 83 19.68 -1.59 -5.72
C ALA A 83 20.04 -0.17 -6.16
N ARG A 84 21.04 0.42 -5.53
CA ARG A 84 21.52 1.79 -5.86
C ARG A 84 22.15 1.87 -7.26
N ARG A 85 22.96 0.87 -7.65
CA ARG A 85 23.50 0.80 -9.02
C ARG A 85 22.37 0.76 -10.05
N GLN A 86 21.41 -0.12 -9.89
CA GLN A 86 20.28 -0.22 -10.82
C GLN A 86 19.41 1.03 -10.82
N ALA A 87 19.16 1.63 -9.66
CA ALA A 87 18.44 2.91 -9.60
C ALA A 87 19.17 4.01 -10.37
N THR A 88 20.50 4.10 -10.24
CA THR A 88 21.31 5.09 -10.98
C THR A 88 21.30 4.83 -12.48
N GLU A 89 21.45 3.56 -12.90
CA GLU A 89 21.48 3.18 -14.32
C GLU A 89 20.16 3.45 -15.03
N LEU A 90 19.04 3.19 -14.36
CA LEU A 90 17.71 3.26 -14.97
C LEU A 90 17.02 4.63 -14.82
N TYR A 91 17.28 5.34 -13.72
CA TYR A 91 16.57 6.57 -13.36
C TYR A 91 17.49 7.79 -13.20
N GLY A 92 18.80 7.61 -13.37
CA GLY A 92 19.78 8.68 -13.27
C GLY A 92 20.33 8.90 -11.85
N ALA A 93 21.43 9.64 -11.74
CA ALA A 93 22.14 9.87 -10.49
C ALA A 93 21.29 10.67 -9.47
N ASP A 94 20.47 11.60 -9.93
CA ASP A 94 19.59 12.41 -9.07
C ASP A 94 18.48 11.61 -8.41
N ALA A 95 18.16 10.43 -8.95
CA ALA A 95 17.18 9.53 -8.37
C ALA A 95 17.68 8.78 -7.12
N VAL A 96 18.99 8.88 -6.79
CA VAL A 96 19.61 8.14 -5.69
C VAL A 96 20.20 9.12 -4.67
N PRO A 97 19.78 9.09 -3.40
CA PRO A 97 20.34 10.00 -2.38
C PRO A 97 21.80 9.67 -2.11
N ALA A 98 22.58 10.66 -1.64
CA ALA A 98 24.02 10.49 -1.37
C ALA A 98 24.28 9.35 -0.37
N GLN A 99 23.48 9.26 0.69
CA GLN A 99 23.59 8.21 1.70
C GLN A 99 22.60 7.08 1.43
N PRO A 100 22.98 5.81 1.66
CA PRO A 100 22.07 4.69 1.63
C PRO A 100 20.91 4.88 2.61
N ARG A 101 19.72 4.38 2.25
CA ARG A 101 18.59 4.38 3.16
C ARG A 101 18.64 3.19 4.08
N VAL A 102 18.40 3.48 5.35
CA VAL A 102 18.23 2.47 6.41
C VAL A 102 16.80 2.56 6.91
N TYR A 103 16.16 1.41 7.06
CA TYR A 103 14.82 1.29 7.63
C TYR A 103 14.94 0.70 9.03
N ALA A 104 14.38 1.40 10.02
CA ALA A 104 14.35 0.91 11.39
C ALA A 104 13.42 -0.31 11.51
N LYS A 105 13.79 -1.28 12.32
CA LYS A 105 12.90 -2.36 12.73
C LYS A 105 11.69 -1.79 13.46
N ARG A 106 10.51 -2.32 13.20
CA ARG A 106 9.30 -1.94 13.91
C ARG A 106 9.22 -2.62 15.28
N ASN A 107 9.85 -3.78 15.44
CA ASN A 107 9.92 -4.54 16.69
C ASN A 107 11.36 -4.97 16.98
N GLU A 108 11.82 -4.78 18.20
CA GLU A 108 13.16 -5.19 18.67
C GLU A 108 13.32 -6.71 18.77
N THR A 109 12.21 -7.47 18.73
CA THR A 109 12.17 -8.93 18.84
C THR A 109 12.31 -9.68 17.51
N ALA A 110 12.50 -8.98 16.37
CA ALA A 110 12.70 -9.65 15.10
C ALA A 110 13.98 -10.50 15.11
N GLN A 111 13.88 -11.76 14.73
CA GLN A 111 15.03 -12.68 14.64
C GLN A 111 16.12 -12.06 13.77
N GLU A 112 17.26 -11.77 14.33
CA GLU A 112 18.30 -10.87 13.81
C GLU A 112 18.96 -11.30 12.49
N ALA A 113 18.74 -12.50 12.01
CA ALA A 113 19.47 -13.10 10.89
C ALA A 113 18.81 -12.98 9.51
N HIS A 114 17.58 -12.44 9.41
CA HIS A 114 16.85 -12.46 8.14
C HIS A 114 16.94 -11.12 7.38
N GLU A 115 17.18 -11.22 6.08
CA GLU A 115 17.01 -10.10 5.16
C GLU A 115 15.53 -9.92 4.76
N ALA A 116 15.22 -8.74 4.20
CA ALA A 116 13.97 -8.48 3.50
C ALA A 116 13.83 -9.37 2.26
N ILE A 117 12.60 -9.48 1.74
CA ILE A 117 12.34 -10.15 0.47
C ILE A 117 12.82 -9.24 -0.67
N ARG A 118 13.83 -9.70 -1.39
CA ARG A 118 14.50 -8.98 -2.46
C ARG A 118 14.96 -9.93 -3.60
N PRO A 119 15.31 -9.39 -4.77
CA PRO A 119 16.01 -10.21 -5.78
C PRO A 119 17.28 -10.82 -5.20
N ALA A 120 17.56 -12.07 -5.54
CA ALA A 120 18.73 -12.80 -5.05
C ALA A 120 20.05 -12.29 -5.66
N GLY A 121 21.15 -12.59 -4.97
CA GLY A 121 22.50 -12.22 -5.42
C GLY A 121 22.93 -10.81 -5.04
N ASP A 122 24.13 -10.44 -5.50
CA ASP A 122 24.80 -9.15 -5.33
C ASP A 122 24.67 -8.24 -6.56
N SER A 123 24.10 -8.77 -7.63
CA SER A 123 23.75 -8.07 -8.85
C SER A 123 22.35 -8.51 -9.28
N PHE A 124 21.38 -7.63 -9.07
CA PHE A 124 19.98 -7.98 -9.34
C PHE A 124 19.74 -8.16 -10.84
N ARG A 125 19.15 -9.27 -11.20
CA ARG A 125 18.66 -9.47 -12.56
C ARG A 125 17.44 -8.57 -12.78
N THR A 126 17.44 -7.81 -13.87
CA THR A 126 16.29 -6.95 -14.19
C THR A 126 15.07 -7.78 -14.60
N PRO A 127 13.86 -7.25 -14.49
CA PRO A 127 12.66 -7.95 -14.97
C PRO A 127 12.78 -8.39 -16.45
N ALA A 128 13.41 -7.57 -17.29
CA ALA A 128 13.62 -7.90 -18.70
C ALA A 128 14.49 -9.16 -18.90
N GLN A 129 15.51 -9.33 -18.04
CA GLN A 129 16.43 -10.48 -18.11
C GLN A 129 15.79 -11.81 -17.69
N VAL A 130 14.82 -11.79 -16.78
CA VAL A 130 14.17 -13.00 -16.26
C VAL A 130 12.85 -13.34 -16.94
N LYS A 131 12.33 -12.44 -17.77
CA LYS A 131 10.99 -12.57 -18.37
C LYS A 131 10.77 -13.85 -19.16
N ALA A 132 11.79 -14.31 -19.88
CA ALA A 132 11.70 -15.53 -20.71
C ALA A 132 11.81 -16.82 -19.89
N GLU A 133 12.29 -16.76 -18.64
CA GLU A 133 12.55 -17.91 -17.78
C GLU A 133 11.40 -18.18 -16.81
N LEU A 134 10.64 -17.13 -16.45
CA LEU A 134 9.60 -17.17 -15.45
C LEU A 134 8.21 -17.35 -16.07
N ARG A 135 7.34 -18.06 -15.37
CA ARG A 135 5.92 -18.08 -15.69
C ARG A 135 5.28 -16.72 -15.46
N PRO A 136 4.14 -16.41 -16.08
CA PRO A 136 3.51 -15.09 -15.97
C PRO A 136 3.22 -14.64 -14.54
N ASP A 137 2.84 -15.56 -13.65
CA ASP A 137 2.59 -15.29 -12.23
C ASP A 137 3.89 -15.01 -11.46
N GLU A 138 4.92 -15.79 -11.71
CA GLU A 138 6.26 -15.64 -11.15
C GLU A 138 6.92 -14.33 -11.61
N PHE A 139 6.83 -14.03 -12.90
CA PHE A 139 7.34 -12.78 -13.45
C PHE A 139 6.71 -11.55 -12.81
N ARG A 140 5.37 -11.51 -12.68
CA ARG A 140 4.68 -10.37 -12.06
C ARG A 140 5.08 -10.16 -10.60
N LEU A 141 5.21 -11.26 -9.84
CA LEU A 141 5.64 -11.17 -8.45
C LEU A 141 7.11 -10.77 -8.31
N TYR A 142 7.99 -11.32 -9.17
CA TYR A 142 9.40 -10.93 -9.22
C TYR A 142 9.56 -9.43 -9.55
N GLU A 143 8.85 -8.97 -10.59
CA GLU A 143 8.87 -7.54 -10.97
C GLU A 143 8.40 -6.64 -9.83
N LEU A 144 7.37 -7.02 -9.10
CA LEU A 144 6.87 -6.29 -7.93
C LEU A 144 7.94 -6.19 -6.83
N ILE A 145 8.60 -7.31 -6.51
CA ILE A 145 9.68 -7.38 -5.51
C ILE A 145 10.87 -6.53 -5.97
N TRP A 146 11.28 -6.66 -7.22
CA TRP A 146 12.39 -5.92 -7.79
C TRP A 146 12.15 -4.40 -7.73
N LYS A 147 10.98 -3.95 -8.20
CA LYS A 147 10.58 -2.53 -8.18
C LYS A 147 10.61 -1.94 -6.77
N ARG A 148 10.04 -2.66 -5.80
CA ARG A 148 10.02 -2.23 -4.40
C ARG A 148 11.42 -2.13 -3.81
N THR A 149 12.27 -3.12 -4.07
CA THR A 149 13.66 -3.14 -3.57
C THR A 149 14.47 -1.97 -4.14
N VAL A 150 14.41 -1.74 -5.45
CA VAL A 150 15.12 -0.63 -6.10
C VAL A 150 14.59 0.72 -5.58
N ALA A 151 13.27 0.90 -5.56
CA ALA A 151 12.62 2.12 -5.07
C ALA A 151 12.98 2.43 -3.61
N SER A 152 13.17 1.40 -2.77
CA SER A 152 13.55 1.58 -1.37
C SER A 152 14.87 2.35 -1.19
N GLN A 153 15.75 2.33 -2.16
CA GLN A 153 17.04 3.02 -2.13
C GLN A 153 17.05 4.32 -2.95
N MET A 154 15.90 4.73 -3.52
CA MET A 154 15.78 5.95 -4.32
C MET A 154 15.49 7.20 -3.48
N ALA A 155 15.60 8.35 -4.10
CA ALA A 155 15.32 9.65 -3.49
C ALA A 155 13.82 9.83 -3.18
N ASP A 156 13.50 10.67 -2.20
CA ASP A 156 12.13 11.04 -1.87
C ASP A 156 11.44 11.70 -3.06
N ALA A 157 10.16 11.44 -3.21
CA ALA A 157 9.32 12.28 -4.05
C ALA A 157 9.08 13.62 -3.33
N LYS A 158 9.15 14.71 -4.08
CA LYS A 158 8.99 16.07 -3.56
C LYS A 158 7.94 16.83 -4.35
N GLY A 159 7.31 17.77 -3.69
CA GLY A 159 6.31 18.63 -4.29
C GLY A 159 5.68 19.52 -3.23
N TYR A 160 4.44 19.84 -3.45
CA TYR A 160 3.63 20.60 -2.48
C TYR A 160 2.17 20.11 -2.50
N THR A 161 1.53 20.22 -1.37
CA THR A 161 0.06 20.08 -1.29
C THR A 161 -0.51 21.45 -1.54
N ALA A 162 -1.31 21.57 -2.61
CA ALA A 162 -1.98 22.80 -2.99
C ALA A 162 -3.45 22.77 -2.57
N THR A 163 -3.94 23.87 -2.02
CA THR A 163 -5.36 24.15 -1.87
C THR A 163 -5.70 25.32 -2.78
N LEU A 164 -6.49 25.02 -3.81
CA LEU A 164 -6.96 25.99 -4.79
C LEU A 164 -8.32 26.53 -4.34
N ARG A 165 -8.51 27.84 -4.38
CA ARG A 165 -9.82 28.48 -4.32
C ARG A 165 -10.13 29.08 -5.68
N LEU A 166 -11.28 28.76 -6.17
CA LEU A 166 -11.74 29.18 -7.49
C LEU A 166 -13.04 29.93 -7.32
N SER A 167 -13.25 30.97 -8.12
CA SER A 167 -14.52 31.64 -8.23
C SER A 167 -15.00 31.71 -9.66
N ALA A 168 -16.29 31.82 -9.79
CA ALA A 168 -16.95 32.08 -11.05
C ALA A 168 -18.23 32.88 -10.83
N THR A 169 -18.51 33.83 -11.71
CA THR A 169 -19.73 34.61 -11.66
C THR A 169 -20.74 34.00 -12.62
N ALA A 170 -21.91 33.63 -12.10
CA ALA A 170 -23.03 33.14 -12.90
C ALA A 170 -23.66 34.25 -13.73
N GLN A 171 -24.46 33.90 -14.73
CA GLN A 171 -25.15 34.88 -15.60
C GLN A 171 -26.09 35.82 -14.86
N ASP A 172 -26.65 35.37 -13.73
CA ASP A 172 -27.52 36.16 -12.83
C ASP A 172 -26.74 37.05 -11.83
N GLY A 173 -25.38 37.11 -11.96
CA GLY A 173 -24.52 37.91 -11.11
C GLY A 173 -24.12 37.25 -9.79
N ARG A 174 -24.60 36.03 -9.48
CA ARG A 174 -24.21 35.31 -8.25
C ARG A 174 -22.79 34.81 -8.38
N LEU A 175 -22.03 34.92 -7.28
CA LEU A 175 -20.68 34.38 -7.17
C LEU A 175 -20.77 32.93 -6.68
N ALA A 176 -20.20 32.00 -7.46
CA ALA A 176 -19.98 30.62 -7.04
C ALA A 176 -18.52 30.45 -6.64
N GLN A 177 -18.27 29.81 -5.48
CA GLN A 177 -16.94 29.51 -4.99
C GLN A 177 -16.74 28.00 -4.95
N PHE A 178 -15.55 27.58 -5.36
CA PHE A 178 -15.13 26.17 -5.35
C PHE A 178 -13.79 26.03 -4.66
N SER A 179 -13.53 24.86 -4.10
CA SER A 179 -12.23 24.51 -3.56
C SER A 179 -11.78 23.15 -4.08
N ALA A 180 -10.50 23.02 -4.37
CA ALA A 180 -9.87 21.75 -4.69
C ALA A 180 -8.56 21.64 -3.92
N SER A 181 -8.31 20.48 -3.32
CA SER A 181 -7.05 20.18 -2.66
C SER A 181 -6.44 18.94 -3.27
N GLY A 182 -5.12 18.95 -3.38
CA GLY A 182 -4.38 17.82 -3.92
C GLY A 182 -2.87 18.05 -3.87
N THR A 183 -2.12 17.09 -4.42
CA THR A 183 -0.65 17.12 -4.42
C THR A 183 -0.12 17.44 -5.82
N VAL A 184 0.81 18.37 -5.91
CA VAL A 184 1.61 18.64 -7.10
C VAL A 184 3.00 18.07 -6.88
N ILE A 185 3.39 17.08 -7.68
CA ILE A 185 4.70 16.45 -7.60
C ILE A 185 5.63 17.18 -8.56
N THR A 186 6.68 17.79 -8.01
CA THR A 186 7.71 18.49 -8.79
C THR A 186 8.93 17.63 -9.09
N PHE A 187 9.20 16.66 -8.21
CA PHE A 187 10.24 15.66 -8.39
C PHE A 187 9.72 14.30 -7.98
N LYS A 188 9.67 13.37 -8.91
CA LYS A 188 9.04 12.06 -8.69
C LYS A 188 9.87 11.14 -7.80
N GLY A 189 11.23 11.20 -7.87
CA GLY A 189 12.09 10.33 -7.09
C GLY A 189 11.72 8.86 -7.26
N PHE A 190 11.48 8.15 -6.16
CA PHE A 190 11.14 6.73 -6.18
C PHE A 190 9.82 6.39 -6.90
N LEU A 191 8.93 7.36 -7.09
CA LEU A 191 7.65 7.14 -7.80
C LEU A 191 7.83 6.80 -9.28
N ASP A 192 9.00 7.05 -9.87
CA ASP A 192 9.30 6.60 -11.22
C ASP A 192 9.49 5.07 -11.29
N ALA A 193 9.91 4.44 -10.20
CA ALA A 193 10.10 3.00 -10.11
C ALA A 193 8.90 2.28 -9.51
N TYR A 194 8.29 2.85 -8.46
CA TYR A 194 7.29 2.15 -7.67
C TYR A 194 6.33 3.10 -6.93
N GLU A 195 5.06 2.80 -7.00
CA GLU A 195 4.01 3.40 -6.18
C GLU A 195 3.21 2.29 -5.49
N GLU A 196 2.93 2.45 -4.20
CA GLU A 196 2.16 1.46 -3.43
C GLU A 196 0.72 1.33 -3.91
N GLY A 197 0.19 0.10 -3.85
CA GLY A 197 -1.22 -0.17 -4.10
C GLY A 197 -2.10 0.32 -2.95
N ARG A 198 -3.37 0.60 -3.25
CA ARG A 198 -4.38 1.01 -2.28
C ARG A 198 -5.57 0.09 -2.30
N ASP A 199 -6.21 -0.04 -1.16
CA ASP A 199 -7.53 -0.66 -1.05
C ASP A 199 -8.57 0.46 -1.25
N ALA A 200 -9.09 0.59 -2.48
CA ALA A 200 -10.08 1.61 -2.84
C ALA A 200 -11.34 1.60 -1.94
N GLU A 201 -11.62 0.46 -1.32
CA GLU A 201 -12.78 0.28 -0.44
C GLU A 201 -12.52 0.67 1.03
N VAL A 202 -11.25 0.73 1.47
CA VAL A 202 -10.87 0.95 2.87
C VAL A 202 -10.51 2.39 3.16
N ASP A 203 -9.95 3.08 2.17
CA ASP A 203 -9.36 4.41 2.39
C ASP A 203 -10.38 5.56 2.32
N GLY A 204 -11.60 5.33 1.84
CA GLY A 204 -12.70 6.30 1.77
C GLY A 204 -12.39 7.59 1.00
N GLU A 205 -13.38 8.47 0.86
CA GLU A 205 -13.27 9.74 0.10
C GLU A 205 -12.17 10.69 0.62
N ASN A 206 -11.81 10.62 1.91
CA ASN A 206 -10.78 11.48 2.49
C ASN A 206 -9.35 11.12 2.07
N ALA A 207 -9.08 9.86 1.74
CA ALA A 207 -7.78 9.43 1.24
C ALA A 207 -7.60 9.77 -0.24
N GLU A 208 -8.69 9.69 -1.03
CA GLU A 208 -8.69 10.14 -2.42
C GLU A 208 -8.41 11.64 -2.54
N ALA A 209 -8.95 12.46 -1.62
CA ALA A 209 -8.74 13.90 -1.64
C ALA A 209 -7.27 14.29 -1.40
N LYS A 210 -6.56 13.57 -0.52
CA LYS A 210 -5.15 13.86 -0.20
C LYS A 210 -4.18 13.52 -1.32
N ASP A 211 -4.55 12.62 -2.21
CA ASP A 211 -3.68 12.11 -3.27
C ASP A 211 -4.13 12.49 -4.68
N ARG A 212 -5.17 13.32 -4.78
CA ARG A 212 -5.54 13.93 -6.07
C ARG A 212 -4.36 14.72 -6.59
N ARG A 213 -3.90 14.37 -7.78
CA ARG A 213 -2.87 15.13 -8.48
C ARG A 213 -3.53 16.34 -9.11
N LEU A 214 -3.15 17.52 -8.66
CA LEU A 214 -3.59 18.77 -9.27
C LEU A 214 -2.60 19.22 -10.33
N PRO A 215 -3.08 19.86 -11.42
CA PRO A 215 -2.19 20.56 -12.33
C PRO A 215 -1.54 21.76 -11.62
N GLN A 216 -0.38 22.15 -12.08
CA GLN A 216 0.25 23.38 -11.61
C GLN A 216 -0.49 24.58 -12.24
N VAL A 217 -1.06 25.42 -11.38
CA VAL A 217 -1.80 26.63 -11.78
C VAL A 217 -1.33 27.83 -10.97
N ALA A 218 -1.50 29.03 -11.52
CA ALA A 218 -1.11 30.29 -10.88
C ALA A 218 -2.34 31.07 -10.39
N GLN A 219 -2.18 31.87 -9.35
CA GLN A 219 -3.21 32.81 -8.92
C GLN A 219 -3.54 33.79 -10.05
N GLY A 220 -4.84 34.06 -10.24
CA GLY A 220 -5.34 34.89 -11.34
C GLY A 220 -5.50 34.16 -12.66
N GLU A 221 -5.03 32.90 -12.78
CA GLU A 221 -5.19 32.12 -13.99
C GLU A 221 -6.67 31.81 -14.26
N ARG A 222 -7.05 31.88 -15.53
CA ARG A 222 -8.40 31.54 -15.98
C ARG A 222 -8.44 30.11 -16.48
N LEU A 223 -9.25 29.30 -15.86
CA LEU A 223 -9.44 27.90 -16.22
C LEU A 223 -10.73 27.74 -17.05
N THR A 224 -10.59 27.01 -18.15
CA THR A 224 -11.74 26.47 -18.89
C THR A 224 -11.91 25.03 -18.46
N GLY A 225 -13.10 24.62 -18.11
CA GLY A 225 -13.34 23.24 -17.65
C GLY A 225 -14.65 22.70 -18.19
N ASP A 226 -14.81 21.40 -18.02
CA ASP A 226 -16.03 20.69 -18.36
C ASP A 226 -17.24 21.22 -17.57
N PRO A 227 -18.47 20.94 -18.01
CA PRO A 227 -19.68 21.26 -17.29
C PRO A 227 -19.63 20.81 -15.84
N ILE A 228 -20.21 21.62 -14.95
CA ILE A 228 -20.30 21.25 -13.52
C ILE A 228 -21.47 20.30 -13.35
N GLU A 229 -21.17 19.11 -12.85
CA GLU A 229 -22.19 18.15 -12.47
C GLU A 229 -22.34 18.12 -10.94
N ALA A 230 -23.60 18.19 -10.48
CA ALA A 230 -23.91 18.01 -9.07
C ALA A 230 -24.06 16.52 -8.76
N THR A 231 -23.13 15.97 -8.01
CA THR A 231 -23.17 14.57 -7.58
C THR A 231 -23.62 14.49 -6.12
N GLY A 232 -24.66 13.70 -5.84
CA GLY A 232 -25.08 13.42 -4.47
C GLY A 232 -24.14 12.38 -3.84
N HIS A 233 -23.78 12.58 -2.58
CA HIS A 233 -22.98 11.65 -1.80
C HIS A 233 -23.73 11.26 -0.53
N GLU A 234 -23.64 9.98 -0.19
CA GLU A 234 -24.13 9.44 1.06
C GLU A 234 -22.96 8.85 1.86
N THR A 235 -23.07 8.89 3.19
CA THR A 235 -22.08 8.24 4.04
C THR A 235 -22.17 6.73 3.88
N SER A 236 -21.03 6.08 3.74
CA SER A 236 -20.93 4.63 3.67
C SER A 236 -20.48 4.05 5.01
N PRO A 237 -20.93 2.83 5.37
CA PRO A 237 -20.38 2.14 6.53
C PRO A 237 -18.89 1.86 6.32
N PRO A 238 -18.13 1.57 7.41
CA PRO A 238 -16.74 1.14 7.29
C PRO A 238 -16.61 -0.02 6.31
N ALA A 239 -15.59 0.05 5.46
CA ALA A 239 -15.34 -0.99 4.48
C ALA A 239 -15.01 -2.33 5.15
N ARG A 240 -15.41 -3.45 4.51
CA ARG A 240 -15.02 -4.78 4.97
C ARG A 240 -13.53 -5.02 4.71
N TYR A 241 -12.95 -5.91 5.50
CA TYR A 241 -11.59 -6.35 5.24
C TYR A 241 -11.46 -7.00 3.86
N THR A 242 -10.35 -6.71 3.20
CA THR A 242 -9.81 -7.45 2.06
C THR A 242 -8.72 -8.41 2.57
N GLU A 243 -8.20 -9.31 1.72
CA GLU A 243 -7.03 -10.11 2.14
C GLU A 243 -5.82 -9.23 2.48
N ALA A 244 -5.65 -8.12 1.78
CA ALA A 244 -4.57 -7.17 2.07
C ALA A 244 -4.77 -6.49 3.44
N SER A 245 -5.96 -5.93 3.69
CA SER A 245 -6.21 -5.19 4.93
C SER A 245 -6.33 -6.09 6.15
N ILE A 246 -6.78 -7.35 6.01
CA ILE A 246 -6.79 -8.29 7.14
C ILE A 246 -5.37 -8.72 7.53
N VAL A 247 -4.45 -8.92 6.56
CA VAL A 247 -3.03 -9.20 6.85
C VAL A 247 -2.40 -8.01 7.58
N ALA A 248 -2.68 -6.79 7.12
CA ALA A 248 -2.19 -5.58 7.79
C ALA A 248 -2.71 -5.45 9.23
N GLU A 249 -3.98 -5.80 9.46
CA GLU A 249 -4.59 -5.75 10.79
C GLU A 249 -4.05 -6.84 11.73
N LEU A 250 -3.81 -8.06 11.21
CA LEU A 250 -3.16 -9.12 11.99
C LEU A 250 -1.75 -8.71 12.42
N GLU A 251 -0.95 -8.17 11.48
CA GLU A 251 0.38 -7.65 11.78
C GLU A 251 0.34 -6.51 12.81
N ARG A 252 -0.59 -5.55 12.65
CA ARG A 252 -0.76 -4.43 13.58
C ARG A 252 -1.10 -4.86 15.00
N ARG A 253 -1.85 -5.97 15.13
CA ARG A 253 -2.23 -6.56 16.43
C ARG A 253 -1.22 -7.56 16.96
N GLU A 254 -0.13 -7.80 16.22
CA GLU A 254 0.89 -8.81 16.57
C GLU A 254 0.33 -10.25 16.65
N ILE A 255 -0.78 -10.51 15.89
CA ILE A 255 -1.43 -11.82 15.77
C ILE A 255 -0.92 -12.53 14.52
N GLY A 256 -0.34 -13.70 14.70
CA GLY A 256 0.27 -14.49 13.64
C GLY A 256 1.70 -14.03 13.31
N ARG A 257 2.35 -14.80 12.46
CA ARG A 257 3.74 -14.63 12.03
C ARG A 257 3.84 -14.81 10.50
N PRO A 258 4.97 -14.51 9.88
CA PRO A 258 5.17 -14.69 8.43
C PRO A 258 4.75 -16.06 7.88
N SER A 259 4.84 -17.09 8.70
CA SER A 259 4.44 -18.46 8.34
C SER A 259 2.94 -18.72 8.44
N THR A 260 2.17 -17.94 9.20
CA THR A 260 0.79 -18.24 9.57
C THR A 260 -0.27 -17.34 8.91
N TYR A 261 0.06 -16.15 8.41
CA TYR A 261 -0.94 -15.26 7.80
C TYR A 261 -1.75 -15.92 6.68
N ALA A 262 -1.08 -16.45 5.65
CA ALA A 262 -1.75 -17.08 4.53
C ALA A 262 -2.52 -18.37 4.91
N PRO A 263 -1.98 -19.30 5.72
CA PRO A 263 -2.72 -20.45 6.24
C PRO A 263 -3.96 -20.08 7.04
N THR A 264 -3.89 -19.07 7.91
CA THR A 264 -5.02 -18.62 8.73
C THR A 264 -6.18 -18.14 7.85
N ILE A 265 -5.90 -17.23 6.90
CA ILE A 265 -6.91 -16.72 5.98
C ILE A 265 -7.50 -17.85 5.15
N SER A 266 -6.66 -18.76 4.64
CA SER A 266 -7.12 -19.91 3.87
C SER A 266 -8.04 -20.82 4.69
N THR A 267 -7.68 -21.10 5.94
CA THR A 267 -8.45 -21.98 6.82
C THR A 267 -9.85 -21.45 7.09
N ILE A 268 -10.01 -20.16 7.39
CA ILE A 268 -11.35 -19.59 7.64
C ILE A 268 -12.21 -19.58 6.37
N MET A 269 -11.58 -19.45 5.20
CA MET A 269 -12.29 -19.54 3.91
C MET A 269 -12.65 -20.98 3.56
N ASP A 270 -11.70 -21.92 3.68
CA ASP A 270 -11.90 -23.34 3.37
C ASP A 270 -12.96 -23.99 4.28
N ARG A 271 -13.08 -23.49 5.52
CA ARG A 271 -14.14 -23.91 6.47
C ARG A 271 -15.48 -23.20 6.25
N GLY A 272 -15.57 -22.29 5.27
CA GLY A 272 -16.81 -21.58 4.96
C GLY A 272 -17.21 -20.52 6.00
N TYR A 273 -16.31 -20.13 6.92
CA TYR A 273 -16.57 -19.05 7.86
C TYR A 273 -16.57 -17.69 7.17
N VAL A 274 -15.74 -17.54 6.14
CA VAL A 274 -15.62 -16.31 5.36
C VAL A 274 -15.68 -16.65 3.87
N SER A 275 -16.36 -15.82 3.10
CA SER A 275 -16.39 -15.89 1.63
C SER A 275 -15.93 -14.57 1.02
N LYS A 276 -15.46 -14.60 -0.22
CA LYS A 276 -15.14 -13.40 -0.99
C LYS A 276 -16.33 -12.89 -1.78
N ARG A 277 -16.58 -11.58 -1.72
CA ARG A 277 -17.45 -10.85 -2.65
C ARG A 277 -16.63 -9.71 -3.27
N GLY A 278 -16.20 -9.88 -4.51
CA GLY A 278 -15.19 -9.02 -5.10
C GLY A 278 -13.87 -9.14 -4.33
N THR A 279 -13.39 -8.05 -3.74
CA THR A 279 -12.21 -8.03 -2.87
C THR A 279 -12.58 -8.19 -1.38
N ALA A 280 -13.82 -7.93 -1.00
CA ALA A 280 -14.29 -7.92 0.39
C ALA A 280 -14.42 -9.34 0.96
N LEU A 281 -13.98 -9.51 2.21
CA LEU A 281 -14.18 -10.70 3.02
C LEU A 281 -15.49 -10.57 3.78
N VAL A 282 -16.43 -11.50 3.53
CA VAL A 282 -17.78 -11.48 4.11
C VAL A 282 -17.97 -12.67 5.02
N PRO A 283 -18.21 -12.47 6.33
CA PRO A 283 -18.48 -13.57 7.26
C PRO A 283 -19.83 -14.24 6.94
N SER A 284 -19.89 -15.56 7.15
CA SER A 284 -21.10 -16.35 7.03
C SER A 284 -21.90 -16.36 8.35
N TRP A 285 -23.16 -16.80 8.29
CA TRP A 285 -23.96 -17.02 9.50
C TRP A 285 -23.32 -18.04 10.46
N THR A 286 -22.64 -19.04 9.92
CA THR A 286 -21.88 -20.02 10.72
C THR A 286 -20.75 -19.35 11.50
N ALA A 287 -20.08 -18.36 10.91
CA ALA A 287 -19.03 -17.61 11.61
C ALA A 287 -19.61 -16.86 12.83
N PHE A 288 -20.75 -16.18 12.66
CA PHE A 288 -21.40 -15.50 13.79
C PHE A 288 -21.82 -16.46 14.91
N ALA A 289 -22.38 -17.62 14.55
CA ALA A 289 -22.79 -18.62 15.53
C ALA A 289 -21.58 -19.19 16.29
N VAL A 290 -20.47 -19.49 15.59
CA VAL A 290 -19.25 -20.02 16.20
C VAL A 290 -18.60 -18.99 17.11
N ILE A 291 -18.47 -17.74 16.64
CA ILE A 291 -17.87 -16.67 17.46
C ILE A 291 -18.72 -16.39 18.69
N GLY A 292 -20.05 -16.29 18.58
CA GLY A 292 -20.92 -16.09 19.73
C GLY A 292 -20.77 -17.21 20.78
N LEU A 293 -20.71 -18.50 20.33
CA LEU A 293 -20.43 -19.61 21.24
C LEU A 293 -19.08 -19.49 21.93
N LEU A 294 -18.04 -19.08 21.19
CA LEU A 294 -16.68 -18.91 21.77
C LEU A 294 -16.62 -17.73 22.73
N GLU A 295 -17.29 -16.62 22.44
CA GLU A 295 -17.36 -15.46 23.34
C GLU A 295 -18.07 -15.83 24.66
N ASP A 296 -19.17 -16.63 24.61
CA ASP A 296 -19.93 -17.01 25.77
C ASP A 296 -19.19 -18.01 26.68
N TYR A 297 -18.47 -18.99 26.10
CA TYR A 297 -17.91 -20.11 26.86
C TYR A 297 -16.37 -20.15 26.88
N PHE A 298 -15.72 -19.45 25.95
CA PHE A 298 -14.27 -19.47 25.74
C PHE A 298 -13.68 -18.09 25.48
N ALA A 299 -14.24 -17.05 26.10
CA ALA A 299 -13.88 -15.65 25.88
C ALA A 299 -12.37 -15.37 25.84
N LYS A 300 -11.60 -16.03 26.74
CA LYS A 300 -10.14 -15.90 26.77
C LYS A 300 -9.47 -16.27 25.46
N TYR A 301 -9.98 -17.26 24.73
CA TYR A 301 -9.36 -17.76 23.48
C TYR A 301 -9.72 -16.94 22.24
N VAL A 302 -10.71 -16.05 22.33
CA VAL A 302 -11.07 -15.11 21.26
C VAL A 302 -10.59 -13.68 21.56
N ASP A 303 -9.92 -13.50 22.68
CA ASP A 303 -9.29 -12.24 23.05
C ASP A 303 -8.04 -11.99 22.21
N TYR A 304 -7.96 -10.82 21.59
CA TYR A 304 -6.84 -10.47 20.70
C TYR A 304 -5.52 -10.34 21.44
N ASP A 305 -5.56 -9.71 22.63
CA ASP A 305 -4.35 -9.49 23.44
C ASP A 305 -3.82 -10.82 24.02
N PHE A 306 -4.70 -11.76 24.30
CA PHE A 306 -4.28 -13.09 24.71
C PHE A 306 -3.52 -13.81 23.59
N THR A 307 -4.02 -13.74 22.36
CA THR A 307 -3.36 -14.38 21.21
C THR A 307 -2.00 -13.72 20.93
N ALA A 308 -1.93 -12.39 20.95
CA ALA A 308 -0.68 -11.65 20.73
C ALA A 308 0.37 -12.03 21.78
N ARG A 309 0.00 -12.01 23.10
CA ARG A 309 0.92 -12.42 24.18
C ARG A 309 1.39 -13.87 24.06
N MET A 310 0.50 -14.78 23.66
CA MET A 310 0.88 -16.18 23.46
C MET A 310 1.92 -16.36 22.35
N GLU A 311 1.78 -15.60 21.26
CA GLU A 311 2.76 -15.58 20.17
C GLU A 311 4.12 -15.03 20.63
N ASP A 312 4.12 -13.97 21.43
CA ASP A 312 5.34 -13.39 22.00
C ASP A 312 6.03 -14.33 23.00
N ASP A 313 5.23 -14.99 23.86
CA ASP A 313 5.76 -15.98 24.81
C ASP A 313 6.39 -17.19 24.08
N LEU A 314 5.83 -17.60 22.93
CA LEU A 314 6.40 -18.66 22.09
C LEU A 314 7.73 -18.23 21.48
N ASP A 315 7.82 -17.01 20.96
CA ASP A 315 9.06 -16.47 20.38
C ASP A 315 10.16 -16.41 21.45
N LEU A 316 9.84 -15.92 22.66
CA LEU A 316 10.78 -15.89 23.79
C LEU A 316 11.23 -17.30 24.21
N SER A 317 10.33 -18.29 24.20
CA SER A 317 10.67 -19.66 24.58
C SER A 317 11.63 -20.32 23.58
N LEU A 318 11.53 -19.99 22.30
CA LEU A 318 12.42 -20.50 21.26
C LEU A 318 13.85 -19.93 21.39
N ILE A 319 14.01 -18.70 21.87
CA ILE A 319 15.31 -18.09 22.11
C ILE A 319 16.05 -18.82 23.24
N HIS A 320 15.34 -19.18 24.32
CA HIS A 320 15.92 -19.89 25.45
C HIS A 320 16.25 -21.37 25.21
N ILE A 321 15.69 -22.00 24.19
CA ILE A 321 15.99 -23.38 23.78
C ILE A 321 17.26 -23.47 22.94
N SER A 322 17.68 -22.37 22.32
CA SER A 322 18.85 -22.30 21.44
C SER A 322 20.16 -21.88 22.12
N GLU A 323 20.13 -21.54 23.44
CA GLU A 323 21.29 -21.35 24.32
C GLU A 323 21.57 -22.63 25.11
#